data_b2283e7e168110ee58d65cbef2b2b8ba
#
_entry.id   b2283e7e168110ee58d65cbef2b2b8ba
#
_cell.length_a   1.000
_cell.length_b   1.000
_cell.length_c   1.000
_cell.angle_alpha   90.00
_cell.angle_beta   90.00
_cell.angle_gamma   90.00
#
_symmetry.space_group_name_H-M   'P 1'
#
loop_
_entity.id
_entity.type
_entity.pdbx_description
1 polymer ?
#
loop_
_entity_poly.entity_id
_entity_poly.type
_entity_poly.pdbx_seq_one_letter_code
_entity_poly.pdbx_strand_id
1 'polypeptide(L)'
;MRLLTNYVYKLRPNQTQFLKMSVWVDMLRSHYNWCLNDRITQYNQQFIQGDYCDIKTCSEVSPLTCFVSKNGASGEPWKDSKVDKEGKNKNPRRSASDIQITALPSLKASRPWYAGIDSTVLQQNVKRLDVAYKNFFEGRGFPKFKNRSNFTSFTCVMGVKIQGSKIYLPKVGWMRFYNSRPIPDGYVIKAATVRKRQNGWYVSIRIEDKEVPNSIVKPLSEVNKIIGCDLGITKLVHLSDGTQIENPKFGTSKKFKRLLKIRQRRVNRKVKGSKNRKKAAKIVGSLHQKATNKRDAYQWKVANQIASRNIDAIALEDLNISGMIRRCKVKVDEKNRFLKNGQSRKKGLNRAIYDSSWGNLTLKIEYLAAKQGKIVIKVNPKYSSQECRKCKHIDKSNRDKEKFICTQCGHRSHADIGAAKTIRDRASEMVRADCAEPSARHSNAQKVSPRSQSKRGEAREPENSGY
;
A
#
# COMPACT_ATOMS: atom_id res chain seq x y z
N MET A 1 15.67 0.23 14.58
CA MET A 1 14.49 0.77 13.84
C MET A 1 13.28 0.75 14.77
N ARG A 2 12.71 1.91 15.11
CA ARG A 2 11.57 1.97 16.05
C ARG A 2 10.34 1.32 15.42
N LEU A 3 9.69 0.42 16.14
CA LEU A 3 8.52 -0.31 15.65
C LEU A 3 7.27 0.59 15.66
N LEU A 4 6.78 0.94 14.47
CA LEU A 4 5.55 1.70 14.30
C LEU A 4 4.37 0.75 14.08
N THR A 5 3.37 0.84 14.93
CA THR A 5 2.17 0.00 14.90
C THR A 5 0.92 0.84 14.61
N ASN A 6 -0.03 0.27 13.86
CA ASN A 6 -1.31 0.90 13.58
C ASN A 6 -2.46 0.14 14.25
N TYR A 7 -3.21 0.84 15.09
CA TYR A 7 -4.44 0.35 15.72
C TYR A 7 -5.64 0.95 15.01
N VAL A 8 -6.55 0.12 14.52
CA VAL A 8 -7.71 0.57 13.75
C VAL A 8 -8.99 0.36 14.54
N TYR A 9 -9.72 1.46 14.82
CA TYR A 9 -10.97 1.44 15.57
C TYR A 9 -12.11 2.05 14.76
N LYS A 10 -13.34 1.59 15.00
CA LYS A 10 -14.55 2.19 14.45
C LYS A 10 -14.97 3.36 15.31
N LEU A 11 -15.16 4.53 14.72
CA LEU A 11 -15.64 5.74 15.38
C LEU A 11 -17.17 5.74 15.54
N ARG A 12 -17.65 6.45 16.56
CA ARG A 12 -19.06 6.72 16.84
C ARG A 12 -19.28 8.24 16.88
N PRO A 13 -19.18 8.94 15.73
CA PRO A 13 -19.41 10.37 15.68
C PRO A 13 -20.90 10.69 15.91
N ASN A 14 -21.19 11.83 16.54
CA ASN A 14 -22.49 12.45 16.49
C ASN A 14 -22.78 13.03 15.09
N GLN A 15 -23.98 13.55 14.86
CA GLN A 15 -24.38 14.05 13.55
C GLN A 15 -23.52 15.24 13.08
N THR A 16 -23.24 16.18 13.98
CA THR A 16 -22.39 17.35 13.70
C THR A 16 -20.97 16.93 13.31
N GLN A 17 -20.34 16.03 14.07
CA GLN A 17 -19.01 15.49 13.78
C GLN A 17 -18.99 14.72 12.46
N PHE A 18 -20.05 13.94 12.20
CA PHE A 18 -20.17 13.19 10.95
C PHE A 18 -20.21 14.12 9.73
N LEU A 19 -21.00 15.19 9.80
CA LEU A 19 -21.10 16.21 8.75
C LEU A 19 -19.78 16.94 8.59
N LYS A 20 -19.18 17.42 9.69
CA LYS A 20 -17.90 18.14 9.69
C LYS A 20 -16.78 17.32 9.03
N MET A 21 -16.60 16.07 9.42
CA MET A 21 -15.59 15.19 8.81
C MET A 21 -15.90 14.91 7.34
N SER A 22 -17.17 14.83 6.93
CA SER A 22 -17.55 14.62 5.53
C SER A 22 -17.22 15.86 4.67
N VAL A 23 -17.49 17.05 5.18
CA VAL A 23 -17.12 18.33 4.56
C VAL A 23 -15.60 18.45 4.45
N TRP A 24 -14.87 18.13 5.51
CA TRP A 24 -13.40 18.14 5.48
C TRP A 24 -12.82 17.27 4.36
N VAL A 25 -13.34 16.05 4.20
CA VAL A 25 -12.87 15.14 3.14
C VAL A 25 -13.12 15.74 1.75
N ASP A 26 -14.27 16.37 1.52
CA ASP A 26 -14.56 17.02 0.22
C ASP A 26 -13.66 18.26 -0.02
N MET A 27 -13.43 19.07 1.00
CA MET A 27 -12.53 20.25 0.93
C MET A 27 -11.07 19.82 0.70
N LEU A 28 -10.59 18.82 1.44
CA LEU A 28 -9.22 18.30 1.31
C LEU A 28 -9.01 17.63 -0.05
N ARG A 29 -10.04 16.99 -0.62
CA ARG A 29 -9.99 16.45 -1.99
C ARG A 29 -9.80 17.57 -3.02
N SER A 30 -10.57 18.66 -2.89
CA SER A 30 -10.43 19.83 -3.77
C SER A 30 -9.05 20.46 -3.63
N HIS A 31 -8.56 20.62 -2.40
CA HIS A 31 -7.22 21.14 -2.13
C HIS A 31 -6.11 20.22 -2.70
N TYR A 32 -6.23 18.90 -2.55
CA TYR A 32 -5.29 17.94 -3.16
C TYR A 32 -5.24 18.08 -4.68
N ASN A 33 -6.41 18.17 -5.32
CA ASN A 33 -6.50 18.31 -6.78
C ASN A 33 -5.92 19.65 -7.24
N TRP A 34 -6.17 20.71 -6.49
CA TRP A 34 -5.58 22.02 -6.76
C TRP A 34 -4.06 21.98 -6.64
N CYS A 35 -3.50 21.41 -5.57
CA CYS A 35 -2.05 21.24 -5.41
C CYS A 35 -1.42 20.40 -6.53
N LEU A 36 -2.12 19.37 -7.00
CA LEU A 36 -1.65 18.57 -8.12
C LEU A 36 -1.65 19.37 -9.43
N ASN A 37 -2.75 20.09 -9.70
CA ASN A 37 -2.85 20.96 -10.88
C ASN A 37 -1.77 22.04 -10.89
N ASP A 38 -1.56 22.70 -9.76
CA ASP A 38 -0.53 23.69 -9.56
C ASP A 38 0.87 23.15 -9.94
N ARG A 39 1.24 21.96 -9.45
CA ARG A 39 2.53 21.33 -9.80
C ARG A 39 2.62 20.96 -11.28
N ILE A 40 1.52 20.50 -11.90
CA ILE A 40 1.49 20.18 -13.32
C ILE A 40 1.66 21.47 -14.14
N THR A 41 0.96 22.54 -13.78
CA THR A 41 1.04 23.83 -14.45
C THR A 41 2.45 24.41 -14.34
N GLN A 42 3.05 24.41 -13.15
CA GLN A 42 4.43 24.87 -12.94
C GLN A 42 5.44 24.06 -13.80
N TYR A 43 5.27 22.74 -13.87
CA TYR A 43 6.13 21.89 -14.69
C TYR A 43 5.97 22.22 -16.17
N ASN A 44 4.74 22.38 -16.67
CA ASN A 44 4.48 22.69 -18.06
C ASN A 44 5.01 24.09 -18.43
N GLN A 45 4.92 25.06 -17.53
CA GLN A 45 5.42 26.42 -17.74
C GLN A 45 6.94 26.46 -17.99
N GLN A 46 7.71 25.48 -17.48
CA GLN A 46 9.16 25.38 -17.74
C GLN A 46 9.50 25.13 -19.21
N PHE A 47 8.55 24.64 -20.00
CA PHE A 47 8.74 24.31 -21.41
C PHE A 47 8.12 25.36 -22.36
N ILE A 48 7.45 26.38 -21.81
CA ILE A 48 6.92 27.47 -22.61
C ILE A 48 8.08 28.44 -22.85
N GLN A 49 8.56 28.47 -24.09
CA GLN A 49 9.57 29.43 -24.56
C GLN A 49 8.89 30.64 -25.17
N GLY A 50 9.47 31.83 -24.95
CA GLY A 50 9.07 33.08 -25.57
C GLY A 50 8.42 34.10 -24.65
N ASP A 51 7.97 35.21 -25.22
CA ASP A 51 7.48 36.42 -24.57
C ASP A 51 6.17 36.23 -23.76
N TYR A 52 5.55 35.06 -23.85
CA TYR A 52 4.41 34.67 -23.01
C TYR A 52 4.76 34.57 -21.52
N CYS A 53 6.02 34.59 -21.19
CA CYS A 53 6.48 34.51 -19.82
C CYS A 53 6.82 35.90 -19.26
N ASP A 54 6.02 36.89 -19.53
CA ASP A 54 6.03 38.12 -18.74
C ASP A 54 5.40 37.89 -17.37
N ILE A 55 6.05 36.97 -16.67
CA ILE A 55 5.60 36.31 -15.44
C ILE A 55 5.67 37.25 -14.24
N LYS A 56 6.14 38.48 -14.42
CA LYS A 56 6.03 39.50 -13.40
C LYS A 56 4.58 39.74 -12.96
N THR A 57 3.62 39.50 -13.84
CA THR A 57 2.19 39.66 -13.59
C THR A 57 1.51 38.42 -13.01
N CYS A 58 2.08 37.23 -13.12
CA CYS A 58 1.49 36.00 -12.58
C CYS A 58 1.44 35.95 -11.06
N SER A 59 2.24 36.75 -10.35
CA SER A 59 2.22 36.86 -8.91
C SER A 59 0.93 37.47 -8.37
N GLU A 60 0.28 38.32 -9.14
CA GLU A 60 -1.00 38.98 -8.78
C GLU A 60 -2.18 38.07 -9.03
N VAL A 61 -2.12 37.24 -10.11
CA VAL A 61 -3.23 36.37 -10.50
C VAL A 61 -3.24 35.07 -9.69
N SER A 62 -2.07 34.48 -9.39
CA SER A 62 -1.96 33.27 -8.59
C SER A 62 -0.56 33.10 -7.98
N PRO A 63 -0.30 33.71 -6.83
CA PRO A 63 1.01 33.65 -6.17
C PRO A 63 1.45 32.24 -5.79
N LEU A 64 0.54 31.26 -5.86
CA LEU A 64 0.80 29.86 -5.55
C LEU A 64 1.15 29.02 -6.79
N THR A 65 0.85 29.51 -7.98
CA THR A 65 1.04 28.77 -9.25
C THR A 65 2.25 29.23 -10.01
N CYS A 66 2.69 30.46 -9.82
CA CYS A 66 3.84 30.99 -10.55
C CYS A 66 5.16 30.70 -9.83
N PHE A 67 5.87 29.75 -10.36
CA PHE A 67 7.17 29.32 -9.86
C PHE A 67 8.28 30.35 -10.12
N VAL A 68 8.18 31.07 -11.22
CA VAL A 68 9.20 32.04 -11.66
C VAL A 68 9.04 33.39 -10.98
N SER A 69 7.81 33.79 -10.65
CA SER A 69 7.54 35.10 -10.03
C SER A 69 8.14 35.30 -8.64
N LYS A 70 8.41 34.22 -7.90
CA LYS A 70 9.02 34.30 -6.58
C LYS A 70 10.54 34.49 -6.58
N ASN A 71 11.18 34.38 -7.73
CA ASN A 71 12.62 34.20 -7.81
C ASN A 71 13.33 35.16 -8.76
N GLY A 72 12.61 36.19 -9.20
CA GLY A 72 13.14 37.23 -10.08
C GLY A 72 13.36 36.75 -11.53
N ALA A 73 13.69 37.71 -12.38
CA ALA A 73 13.80 37.56 -13.85
C ALA A 73 14.85 36.56 -14.36
N SER A 74 15.64 35.94 -13.50
CA SER A 74 16.69 34.99 -13.90
C SER A 74 16.21 33.56 -14.10
N GLY A 75 14.96 33.23 -13.82
CA GLY A 75 14.41 31.90 -14.02
C GLY A 75 15.01 30.78 -13.15
N GLU A 76 15.99 31.08 -12.34
CA GLU A 76 16.63 30.11 -11.43
C GLU A 76 16.25 30.40 -9.96
N PRO A 77 15.18 29.78 -9.47
CA PRO A 77 14.59 30.04 -8.17
C PRO A 77 15.48 29.72 -6.97
N TRP A 78 16.68 29.29 -7.21
CA TRP A 78 17.52 28.60 -6.23
C TRP A 78 18.91 29.22 -6.07
N LYS A 79 19.27 30.25 -6.81
CA LYS A 79 20.61 30.87 -6.76
C LYS A 79 20.88 31.77 -5.55
N ASP A 80 19.86 32.08 -4.75
CA ASP A 80 20.03 32.84 -3.49
C ASP A 80 20.45 31.96 -2.31
N SER A 81 21.04 30.81 -2.58
CA SER A 81 21.62 30.01 -1.52
C SER A 81 22.93 30.67 -1.05
N LYS A 82 22.84 31.44 0.02
CA LYS A 82 24.05 31.87 0.75
C LYS A 82 24.77 30.61 1.22
N VAL A 83 25.94 30.38 0.66
CA VAL A 83 26.83 29.28 1.07
C VAL A 83 27.44 29.69 2.41
N ASP A 84 27.45 28.81 3.41
CA ASP A 84 28.16 29.05 4.66
C ASP A 84 29.67 28.95 4.48
N LYS A 85 30.42 29.27 5.55
CA LYS A 85 31.90 29.20 5.53
C LYS A 85 32.44 27.77 5.25
N GLU A 86 31.57 26.75 5.34
CA GLU A 86 31.88 25.34 5.12
C GLU A 86 31.43 24.85 3.73
N GLY A 87 30.97 25.74 2.83
CA GLY A 87 30.51 25.37 1.49
C GLY A 87 29.11 24.74 1.45
N LYS A 88 28.37 24.70 2.58
CA LYS A 88 27.02 24.21 2.64
C LYS A 88 26.00 25.31 2.34
N ASN A 89 25.01 24.99 1.49
CA ASN A 89 23.90 25.89 1.19
C ASN A 89 23.10 26.21 2.45
N LYS A 90 23.15 27.44 2.94
CA LYS A 90 22.33 27.92 4.07
C LYS A 90 20.84 27.87 3.82
N ASN A 91 20.39 27.98 2.56
CA ASN A 91 19.00 27.86 2.15
C ASN A 91 18.86 26.70 1.16
N PRO A 92 18.65 25.49 1.63
CA PRO A 92 18.42 24.37 0.74
C PRO A 92 17.17 24.64 -0.12
N ARG A 93 17.22 24.21 -1.37
CA ARG A 93 16.14 24.31 -2.34
C ARG A 93 14.79 23.92 -1.71
N ARG A 94 13.82 24.83 -1.64
CA ARG A 94 12.49 24.53 -1.10
C ARG A 94 11.80 23.50 -2.00
N SER A 95 11.27 22.44 -1.40
CA SER A 95 10.48 21.47 -2.13
C SER A 95 9.12 22.08 -2.53
N ALA A 96 8.49 21.55 -3.59
CA ALA A 96 7.15 21.98 -4.00
C ALA A 96 6.13 21.87 -2.86
N SER A 97 6.30 20.90 -1.95
CA SER A 97 5.47 20.78 -0.75
C SER A 97 5.71 21.91 0.24
N ASP A 98 6.96 22.35 0.43
CA ASP A 98 7.25 23.45 1.36
C ASP A 98 6.65 24.75 0.86
N ILE A 99 6.73 25.01 -0.45
CA ILE A 99 6.11 26.19 -1.09
C ILE A 99 4.59 26.14 -0.87
N GLN A 100 3.93 25.02 -1.15
CA GLN A 100 2.49 24.88 -0.99
C GLN A 100 2.05 24.92 0.49
N ILE A 101 2.89 24.46 1.42
CA ILE A 101 2.62 24.55 2.86
C ILE A 101 2.77 26.00 3.36
N THR A 102 3.80 26.71 2.93
CA THR A 102 4.02 28.11 3.27
C THR A 102 2.89 29.01 2.77
N ALA A 103 2.23 28.65 1.66
CA ALA A 103 1.09 29.36 1.10
C ALA A 103 -0.26 29.08 1.79
N LEU A 104 -0.35 28.15 2.75
CA LEU A 104 -1.61 27.84 3.45
C LEU A 104 -2.23 29.02 4.22
N PRO A 105 -1.48 29.94 4.88
CA PRO A 105 -2.06 31.15 5.48
C PRO A 105 -2.80 32.00 4.45
N SER A 106 -2.21 32.31 3.31
CA SER A 106 -2.83 33.07 2.21
C SER A 106 -4.07 32.36 1.65
N LEU A 107 -4.03 31.03 1.51
CA LEU A 107 -5.21 30.24 1.14
C LEU A 107 -6.34 30.40 2.15
N LYS A 108 -6.07 30.42 3.44
CA LYS A 108 -7.08 30.60 4.49
C LYS A 108 -7.64 32.01 4.51
N ALA A 109 -6.83 33.03 4.22
CA ALA A 109 -7.28 34.40 4.10
C ALA A 109 -8.23 34.59 2.91
N SER A 110 -7.84 34.09 1.72
CA SER A 110 -8.67 34.17 0.50
C SER A 110 -9.89 33.26 0.54
N ARG A 111 -9.85 32.18 1.32
CA ARG A 111 -10.92 31.18 1.42
C ARG A 111 -11.19 30.81 2.89
N PRO A 112 -11.95 31.65 3.63
CA PRO A 112 -12.12 31.55 5.08
C PRO A 112 -12.65 30.18 5.58
N TRP A 113 -13.40 29.45 4.74
CA TRP A 113 -13.89 28.11 5.10
C TRP A 113 -12.78 27.09 5.37
N TYR A 114 -11.57 27.28 4.81
CA TYR A 114 -10.40 26.43 5.14
C TYR A 114 -9.89 26.68 6.57
N ALA A 115 -10.21 27.79 7.20
CA ALA A 115 -9.88 28.05 8.59
C ALA A 115 -10.55 27.04 9.55
N GLY A 116 -11.67 26.45 9.14
CA GLY A 116 -12.35 25.37 9.86
C GLY A 116 -11.58 24.05 9.90
N ILE A 117 -10.56 23.85 9.05
CA ILE A 117 -9.72 22.66 9.04
C ILE A 117 -8.45 22.94 9.86
N ASP A 118 -7.98 21.92 10.58
CA ASP A 118 -6.71 21.97 11.29
C ASP A 118 -5.54 22.13 10.30
N SER A 119 -4.57 22.99 10.64
CA SER A 119 -3.44 23.33 9.76
C SER A 119 -2.57 22.11 9.47
N THR A 120 -2.36 21.23 10.47
CA THR A 120 -1.56 20.02 10.29
C THR A 120 -2.23 19.05 9.33
N VAL A 121 -3.56 19.00 9.29
CA VAL A 121 -4.33 18.18 8.34
C VAL A 121 -4.14 18.69 6.91
N LEU A 122 -4.13 20.01 6.68
CA LEU A 122 -3.85 20.61 5.37
C LEU A 122 -2.40 20.32 4.93
N GLN A 123 -1.43 20.49 5.82
CA GLN A 123 -0.03 20.14 5.55
C GLN A 123 0.14 18.66 5.19
N GLN A 124 -0.50 17.75 5.93
CA GLN A 124 -0.48 16.32 5.63
C GLN A 124 -1.15 15.99 4.29
N ASN A 125 -2.11 16.81 3.88
CA ASN A 125 -2.74 16.66 2.57
C ASN A 125 -1.77 17.01 1.42
N VAL A 126 -0.96 18.05 1.57
CA VAL A 126 0.13 18.40 0.63
C VAL A 126 1.20 17.31 0.60
N LYS A 127 1.69 16.87 1.77
CA LYS A 127 2.70 15.79 1.89
C LYS A 127 2.22 14.45 1.29
N ARG A 128 0.91 14.21 1.26
CA ARG A 128 0.33 13.04 0.56
C ARG A 128 0.61 13.06 -0.95
N LEU A 129 0.70 14.25 -1.53
CA LEU A 129 1.04 14.41 -2.94
C LEU A 129 2.52 14.08 -3.21
N ASP A 130 3.43 14.41 -2.28
CA ASP A 130 4.85 14.04 -2.40
C ASP A 130 5.03 12.52 -2.44
N VAL A 131 4.28 11.81 -1.58
CA VAL A 131 4.28 10.33 -1.62
C VAL A 131 3.78 9.81 -2.98
N ALA A 132 2.80 10.49 -3.61
CA ALA A 132 2.32 10.10 -4.93
C ALA A 132 3.38 10.34 -6.02
N TYR A 133 4.11 11.45 -5.97
CA TYR A 133 5.23 11.73 -6.88
C TYR A 133 6.41 10.79 -6.65
N LYS A 134 6.76 10.52 -5.38
CA LYS A 134 7.79 9.50 -5.07
C LYS A 134 7.44 8.15 -5.70
N ASN A 135 6.20 7.71 -5.55
CA ASN A 135 5.72 6.48 -6.20
C ASN A 135 5.81 6.54 -7.73
N PHE A 136 5.60 7.71 -8.33
CA PHE A 136 5.76 7.90 -9.77
C PHE A 136 7.21 7.71 -10.21
N PHE A 137 8.16 8.35 -9.53
CA PHE A 137 9.58 8.17 -9.82
C PHE A 137 10.07 6.73 -9.57
N GLU A 138 9.40 6.00 -8.68
CA GLU A 138 9.61 4.55 -8.48
C GLU A 138 8.88 3.68 -9.53
N GLY A 139 8.31 4.27 -10.61
CA GLY A 139 7.68 3.55 -11.72
C GLY A 139 6.21 3.14 -11.51
N ARG A 140 5.51 3.73 -10.53
CA ARG A 140 4.09 3.37 -10.21
C ARG A 140 3.02 4.19 -10.95
N GLY A 141 3.42 4.98 -11.93
CA GLY A 141 2.52 5.80 -12.73
C GLY A 141 2.25 7.19 -12.13
N PHE A 142 1.88 8.13 -13.01
CA PHE A 142 1.72 9.54 -12.69
C PHE A 142 0.57 9.78 -11.68
N PRO A 143 0.70 10.77 -10.75
CA PRO A 143 -0.35 11.13 -9.82
C PRO A 143 -1.64 11.54 -10.53
N LYS A 144 -2.79 11.00 -10.08
CA LYS A 144 -4.09 11.27 -10.71
C LYS A 144 -4.97 12.13 -9.81
N PHE A 145 -5.78 12.97 -10.43
CA PHE A 145 -6.85 13.71 -9.75
C PHE A 145 -7.76 12.77 -8.97
N LYS A 146 -8.18 13.20 -7.78
CA LYS A 146 -9.02 12.41 -6.88
C LYS A 146 -10.49 12.79 -7.05
N ASN A 147 -11.32 11.78 -7.23
CA ASN A 147 -12.75 11.92 -7.16
C ASN A 147 -13.30 11.59 -5.74
N ARG A 148 -14.60 11.82 -5.50
CA ARG A 148 -15.24 11.58 -4.20
C ARG A 148 -15.17 10.11 -3.73
N SER A 149 -15.07 9.16 -4.64
CA SER A 149 -14.99 7.73 -4.28
C SER A 149 -13.58 7.32 -3.83
N ASN A 150 -12.55 8.00 -4.34
CA ASN A 150 -11.15 7.63 -4.11
C ASN A 150 -10.48 8.44 -2.99
N PHE A 151 -11.06 9.58 -2.61
CA PHE A 151 -10.56 10.41 -1.52
C PHE A 151 -11.49 10.32 -0.31
N THR A 152 -11.11 9.54 0.69
CA THR A 152 -12.00 9.16 1.81
C THR A 152 -11.35 9.31 3.18
N SER A 153 -10.20 9.96 3.28
CA SER A 153 -9.45 10.02 4.56
C SER A 153 -8.66 11.31 4.71
N PHE A 154 -8.41 11.67 5.97
CA PHE A 154 -7.49 12.73 6.38
C PHE A 154 -6.64 12.27 7.56
N THR A 155 -5.52 12.94 7.83
CA THR A 155 -4.57 12.57 8.88
C THR A 155 -4.31 13.76 9.80
N CYS A 156 -4.49 13.54 11.11
CA CYS A 156 -4.09 14.44 12.17
C CYS A 156 -2.77 13.94 12.76
N VAL A 157 -1.76 14.78 12.85
CA VAL A 157 -0.44 14.42 13.38
C VAL A 157 -0.23 14.95 14.79
N MET A 158 -0.79 16.13 15.09
CA MET A 158 -0.64 16.79 16.39
C MET A 158 -1.98 16.94 17.08
N GLY A 159 -1.96 17.09 18.40
CA GLY A 159 -3.14 17.38 19.22
C GLY A 159 -4.14 16.22 19.34
N VAL A 160 -3.78 15.01 18.93
CA VAL A 160 -4.63 13.82 19.13
C VAL A 160 -4.45 13.33 20.56
N LYS A 161 -5.56 13.18 21.30
CA LYS A 161 -5.58 12.66 22.68
C LYS A 161 -6.54 11.49 22.77
N ILE A 162 -6.24 10.52 23.64
CA ILE A 162 -7.08 9.36 23.90
C ILE A 162 -7.33 9.28 25.42
N GLN A 163 -8.59 9.05 25.77
CA GLN A 163 -9.00 8.84 27.16
C GLN A 163 -10.04 7.72 27.19
N GLY A 164 -9.65 6.57 27.68
CA GLY A 164 -10.48 5.35 27.68
C GLY A 164 -11.01 5.02 26.28
N SER A 165 -12.32 5.09 26.08
CA SER A 165 -13.00 4.83 24.79
C SER A 165 -13.32 6.10 24.00
N LYS A 166 -12.67 7.24 24.31
CA LYS A 166 -12.86 8.52 23.62
C LYS A 166 -11.54 8.95 22.97
N ILE A 167 -11.63 9.53 21.78
CA ILE A 167 -10.52 10.15 21.06
C ILE A 167 -10.85 11.63 20.82
N TYR A 168 -9.89 12.49 21.05
CA TYR A 168 -9.96 13.90 20.68
C TYR A 168 -9.24 14.10 19.33
N LEU A 169 -9.93 14.74 18.41
CA LEU A 169 -9.35 15.19 17.14
C LEU A 169 -9.43 16.71 17.07
N PRO A 170 -8.31 17.42 16.76
CA PRO A 170 -8.29 18.86 16.68
C PRO A 170 -9.42 19.41 15.80
N LYS A 171 -10.10 20.45 16.28
CA LYS A 171 -11.27 21.08 15.63
C LYS A 171 -12.50 20.20 15.38
N VAL A 172 -12.42 18.88 15.62
CA VAL A 172 -13.59 17.97 15.58
C VAL A 172 -14.14 17.73 16.98
N GLY A 173 -13.24 17.68 17.98
CA GLY A 173 -13.58 17.47 19.39
C GLY A 173 -13.53 16.01 19.82
N TRP A 174 -14.00 15.75 21.04
CA TRP A 174 -14.06 14.42 21.64
C TRP A 174 -15.11 13.55 20.97
N MET A 175 -14.74 12.29 20.67
CA MET A 175 -15.56 11.33 19.96
C MET A 175 -15.39 9.94 20.56
N ARG A 176 -16.48 9.19 20.74
CA ARG A 176 -16.40 7.80 21.16
C ARG A 176 -15.92 6.89 20.04
N PHE A 177 -15.20 5.84 20.38
CA PHE A 177 -14.84 4.76 19.45
C PHE A 177 -15.08 3.39 20.11
N TYR A 178 -15.18 2.34 19.28
CA TYR A 178 -15.26 0.98 19.77
C TYR A 178 -13.85 0.51 20.14
N ASN A 179 -13.55 0.50 21.44
CA ASN A 179 -12.26 0.03 21.97
C ASN A 179 -12.24 -1.50 21.98
N SER A 180 -12.05 -2.10 20.80
CA SER A 180 -11.97 -3.55 20.60
C SER A 180 -10.66 -4.16 21.10
N ARG A 181 -9.67 -3.34 21.36
CA ARG A 181 -8.35 -3.73 21.84
C ARG A 181 -7.74 -2.52 22.57
N PRO A 182 -7.34 -2.64 23.85
CA PRO A 182 -6.71 -1.54 24.55
C PRO A 182 -5.41 -1.13 23.87
N ILE A 183 -5.10 0.14 23.89
CA ILE A 183 -3.78 0.65 23.54
C ILE A 183 -2.93 0.47 24.79
N PRO A 184 -1.78 -0.22 24.72
CA PRO A 184 -0.93 -0.40 25.88
C PRO A 184 -0.42 0.94 26.42
N ASP A 185 -0.12 0.99 27.72
CA ASP A 185 0.47 2.16 28.35
C ASP A 185 1.91 2.39 27.86
N GLY A 186 2.42 3.62 27.95
CA GLY A 186 3.78 3.95 27.51
C GLY A 186 3.94 4.27 26.00
N TYR A 187 2.94 4.04 25.17
CA TYR A 187 3.01 4.32 23.73
C TYR A 187 2.79 5.80 23.40
N VAL A 188 3.56 6.29 22.43
CA VAL A 188 3.41 7.64 21.88
C VAL A 188 2.56 7.63 20.62
N ILE A 189 1.51 8.45 20.60
CA ILE A 189 0.69 8.63 19.41
C ILE A 189 1.44 9.53 18.43
N LYS A 190 1.75 9.00 17.23
CA LYS A 190 2.43 9.74 16.15
C LYS A 190 1.46 10.35 15.14
N ALA A 191 0.32 9.70 14.89
CA ALA A 191 -0.68 10.20 13.95
C ALA A 191 -2.00 9.44 14.12
N ALA A 192 -3.10 10.10 13.76
CA ALA A 192 -4.42 9.50 13.63
C ALA A 192 -4.97 9.74 12.22
N THR A 193 -5.12 8.68 11.44
CA THR A 193 -5.73 8.75 10.10
C THR A 193 -7.20 8.35 10.18
N VAL A 194 -8.07 9.31 9.93
CA VAL A 194 -9.53 9.11 9.89
C VAL A 194 -9.94 8.75 8.48
N ARG A 195 -10.71 7.68 8.33
CA ARG A 195 -11.16 7.18 7.02
C ARG A 195 -12.65 6.83 7.03
N LYS A 196 -13.37 7.31 6.01
CA LYS A 196 -14.74 6.92 5.73
C LYS A 196 -14.76 5.58 5.00
N ARG A 197 -15.45 4.59 5.58
CA ARG A 197 -15.74 3.29 4.97
C ARG A 197 -17.25 3.14 4.73
N GLN A 198 -17.67 2.07 4.07
CA GLN A 198 -19.08 1.85 3.74
C GLN A 198 -20.01 1.76 4.96
N ASN A 199 -19.50 1.28 6.08
CA ASN A 199 -20.25 1.08 7.33
C ASN A 199 -19.95 2.13 8.42
N GLY A 200 -19.32 3.25 8.06
CA GLY A 200 -19.04 4.36 8.98
C GLY A 200 -17.60 4.85 8.95
N TRP A 201 -17.25 5.64 9.96
CA TRP A 201 -15.93 6.22 10.11
C TRP A 201 -15.02 5.31 10.93
N TYR A 202 -13.75 5.29 10.56
CA TYR A 202 -12.69 4.55 11.25
C TYR A 202 -11.52 5.48 11.51
N VAL A 203 -10.81 5.24 12.60
CA VAL A 203 -9.53 5.87 12.88
C VAL A 203 -8.45 4.81 12.92
N SER A 204 -7.34 5.07 12.25
CA SER A 204 -6.10 4.32 12.37
C SER A 204 -5.11 5.16 13.16
N ILE A 205 -4.83 4.74 14.38
CA ILE A 205 -3.91 5.41 15.29
C ILE A 205 -2.55 4.77 15.09
N ARG A 206 -1.57 5.58 14.67
CA ARG A 206 -0.17 5.15 14.59
C ARG A 206 0.49 5.44 15.91
N ILE A 207 0.98 4.41 16.53
CA ILE A 207 1.71 4.48 17.79
C ILE A 207 3.15 4.02 17.59
N GLU A 208 4.03 4.58 18.37
CA GLU A 208 5.43 4.17 18.47
C GLU A 208 5.63 3.46 19.80
N ASP A 209 6.19 2.26 19.74
CA ASP A 209 6.63 1.52 20.90
C ASP A 209 8.05 1.99 21.25
N LYS A 210 8.19 2.59 22.44
CA LYS A 210 9.49 3.03 22.93
C LYS A 210 10.27 1.91 23.63
N GLU A 211 9.55 0.92 24.15
CA GLU A 211 10.09 -0.15 24.98
C GLU A 211 10.47 -1.40 24.18
N VAL A 212 9.98 -1.52 22.94
CA VAL A 212 10.54 -2.56 22.07
C VAL A 212 11.97 -2.13 21.78
N PRO A 213 12.96 -2.73 22.45
CA PRO A 213 14.33 -2.52 22.05
C PRO A 213 14.40 -2.82 20.55
N ASN A 214 15.31 -2.17 19.85
CA ASN A 214 15.70 -2.67 18.52
C ASN A 214 15.82 -4.16 18.71
N SER A 215 14.79 -4.91 18.24
CA SER A 215 14.77 -6.36 18.45
C SER A 215 16.18 -6.81 18.11
N ILE A 216 16.87 -7.43 19.06
CA ILE A 216 18.17 -8.00 18.80
C ILE A 216 17.86 -9.07 17.78
N VAL A 217 17.90 -8.66 16.52
CA VAL A 217 17.78 -9.57 15.40
C VAL A 217 19.02 -10.43 15.53
N LYS A 218 18.83 -11.69 15.86
CA LYS A 218 19.92 -12.65 15.93
C LYS A 218 20.76 -12.49 14.64
N PRO A 219 22.06 -12.42 14.72
CA PRO A 219 22.89 -12.43 13.52
C PRO A 219 22.53 -13.67 12.70
N LEU A 220 22.62 -13.58 11.37
CA LEU A 220 22.28 -14.69 10.48
C LEU A 220 23.04 -15.96 10.83
N SER A 221 24.27 -15.83 11.35
CA SER A 221 25.12 -16.94 11.84
C SER A 221 24.49 -17.77 12.98
N GLU A 222 23.60 -17.18 13.77
CA GLU A 222 22.94 -17.86 14.91
C GLU A 222 21.55 -18.43 14.55
N VAL A 223 21.15 -18.35 13.27
CA VAL A 223 19.86 -18.88 12.81
C VAL A 223 19.95 -20.39 12.57
N ASN A 224 19.37 -21.15 13.48
CA ASN A 224 19.36 -22.61 13.39
C ASN A 224 18.00 -23.19 13.00
N LYS A 225 16.91 -22.62 13.51
CA LYS A 225 15.55 -23.15 13.32
C LYS A 225 14.79 -22.29 12.31
N ILE A 226 14.68 -22.78 11.07
CA ILE A 226 13.96 -22.11 9.99
C ILE A 226 12.69 -22.88 9.65
N ILE A 227 11.55 -22.18 9.50
CA ILE A 227 10.31 -22.73 8.96
C ILE A 227 10.05 -22.16 7.58
N GLY A 228 9.81 -23.03 6.59
CA GLY A 228 9.39 -22.66 5.24
C GLY A 228 7.87 -22.56 5.15
N CYS A 229 7.39 -21.55 4.45
CA CYS A 229 5.96 -21.29 4.25
C CYS A 229 5.64 -21.16 2.75
N ASP A 230 4.87 -22.08 2.20
CA ASP A 230 4.30 -21.99 0.87
C ASP A 230 2.88 -21.41 0.92
N LEU A 231 2.60 -20.38 0.09
CA LEU A 231 1.33 -19.65 0.08
C LEU A 231 0.42 -20.16 -1.04
N GLY A 232 -0.68 -20.81 -0.66
CA GLY A 232 -1.60 -21.46 -1.59
C GLY A 232 -3.00 -20.81 -1.69
N ILE A 233 -3.78 -21.28 -2.67
CA ILE A 233 -5.19 -20.88 -2.88
C ILE A 233 -6.14 -21.89 -2.24
N THR A 234 -5.86 -23.16 -2.30
CA THR A 234 -6.67 -24.26 -1.73
C THR A 234 -6.57 -24.22 -0.22
N LYS A 235 -5.41 -24.41 0.30
CA LYS A 235 -5.00 -24.07 1.66
C LYS A 235 -4.31 -22.70 1.61
N LEU A 236 -4.35 -21.94 2.69
CA LEU A 236 -3.76 -20.61 2.72
C LEU A 236 -2.24 -20.66 2.87
N VAL A 237 -1.75 -21.58 3.70
CA VAL A 237 -0.32 -21.79 3.97
C VAL A 237 -0.06 -23.28 4.18
N HIS A 238 1.01 -23.79 3.57
CA HIS A 238 1.65 -25.05 3.93
C HIS A 238 2.98 -24.74 4.62
N LEU A 239 3.24 -25.38 5.74
CA LEU A 239 4.46 -25.22 6.50
C LEU A 239 5.39 -26.42 6.27
N SER A 240 6.70 -26.19 6.40
CA SER A 240 7.71 -27.24 6.20
C SER A 240 7.66 -28.36 7.24
N ASP A 241 6.98 -28.14 8.36
CA ASP A 241 6.72 -29.15 9.39
C ASP A 241 5.50 -30.07 9.08
N GLY A 242 4.83 -29.85 7.94
CA GLY A 242 3.64 -30.59 7.51
C GLY A 242 2.32 -29.94 7.92
N THR A 243 2.34 -28.89 8.71
CA THR A 243 1.11 -28.18 9.10
C THR A 243 0.46 -27.50 7.88
N GLN A 244 -0.85 -27.66 7.74
CA GLN A 244 -1.65 -27.02 6.69
C GLN A 244 -2.66 -26.08 7.31
N ILE A 245 -2.74 -24.86 6.80
CA ILE A 245 -3.67 -23.83 7.28
C ILE A 245 -4.73 -23.58 6.23
N GLU A 246 -6.00 -23.75 6.61
CA GLU A 246 -7.15 -23.63 5.72
C GLU A 246 -7.30 -22.23 5.12
N ASN A 247 -7.86 -22.16 3.92
CA ASN A 247 -8.26 -20.90 3.28
C ASN A 247 -9.79 -20.75 3.32
N PRO A 248 -10.35 -19.91 4.19
CA PRO A 248 -11.80 -19.76 4.37
C PRO A 248 -12.52 -19.14 3.17
N LYS A 249 -11.81 -18.56 2.20
CA LYS A 249 -12.36 -18.00 0.95
C LYS A 249 -13.52 -17.03 1.21
N PHE A 250 -13.32 -16.03 2.07
CA PHE A 250 -14.38 -15.12 2.56
C PHE A 250 -15.10 -14.34 1.44
N GLY A 251 -14.39 -13.94 0.39
CA GLY A 251 -14.92 -13.18 -0.76
C GLY A 251 -15.26 -14.04 -1.97
N THR A 252 -14.90 -15.32 -1.98
CA THR A 252 -15.12 -16.23 -3.11
C THR A 252 -15.98 -17.45 -2.78
N SER A 253 -16.42 -17.61 -1.52
CA SER A 253 -17.30 -18.69 -1.08
C SER A 253 -18.64 -18.70 -1.83
N LYS A 254 -19.26 -19.89 -1.97
CA LYS A 254 -20.59 -20.05 -2.60
C LYS A 254 -21.63 -19.13 -1.94
N LYS A 255 -21.66 -19.07 -0.61
CA LYS A 255 -22.55 -18.21 0.19
C LYS A 255 -22.34 -16.73 -0.12
N PHE A 256 -21.11 -16.24 -0.14
CA PHE A 256 -20.80 -14.85 -0.45
C PHE A 256 -21.23 -14.49 -1.89
N LYS A 257 -20.90 -15.31 -2.88
CA LYS A 257 -21.28 -15.10 -4.28
C LYS A 257 -22.78 -15.03 -4.47
N ARG A 258 -23.55 -15.93 -3.81
CA ARG A 258 -25.04 -15.90 -3.85
C ARG A 258 -25.59 -14.59 -3.27
N LEU A 259 -25.14 -14.20 -2.09
CA LEU A 259 -25.58 -12.95 -1.44
C LEU A 259 -25.20 -11.72 -2.28
N LEU A 260 -24.01 -11.69 -2.83
CA LEU A 260 -23.54 -10.61 -3.70
C LEU A 260 -24.44 -10.50 -4.95
N LYS A 261 -24.73 -11.61 -5.63
CA LYS A 261 -25.61 -11.63 -6.81
C LYS A 261 -27.00 -11.07 -6.50
N ILE A 262 -27.63 -11.50 -5.40
CA ILE A 262 -28.96 -11.02 -4.98
C ILE A 262 -28.93 -9.51 -4.71
N ARG A 263 -27.96 -9.02 -3.93
CA ARG A 263 -27.84 -7.61 -3.57
C ARG A 263 -27.51 -6.72 -4.77
N GLN A 264 -26.65 -7.20 -5.66
CA GLN A 264 -26.30 -6.50 -6.90
C GLN A 264 -27.54 -6.33 -7.81
N ARG A 265 -28.36 -7.38 -7.98
CA ARG A 265 -29.63 -7.31 -8.71
C ARG A 265 -30.58 -6.26 -8.11
N ARG A 266 -30.66 -6.16 -6.76
CA ARG A 266 -31.44 -5.13 -6.08
C ARG A 266 -30.94 -3.71 -6.40
N VAL A 267 -29.63 -3.50 -6.49
CA VAL A 267 -29.06 -2.20 -6.91
C VAL A 267 -29.43 -1.88 -8.36
N ASN A 268 -29.29 -2.87 -9.26
CA ASN A 268 -29.54 -2.66 -10.70
C ASN A 268 -31.01 -2.34 -11.03
N ARG A 269 -31.95 -2.89 -10.23
CA ARG A 269 -33.40 -2.60 -10.37
C ARG A 269 -33.81 -1.19 -9.90
N LYS A 270 -32.92 -0.43 -9.27
CA LYS A 270 -33.23 0.91 -8.76
C LYS A 270 -32.77 1.99 -9.73
N VAL A 271 -33.52 3.07 -9.83
CA VAL A 271 -33.22 4.21 -10.69
C VAL A 271 -31.83 4.78 -10.37
N LYS A 272 -31.04 5.03 -11.42
CA LYS A 272 -29.69 5.60 -11.30
C LYS A 272 -29.76 6.98 -10.64
N GLY A 273 -28.94 7.23 -9.62
CA GLY A 273 -28.95 8.50 -8.87
C GLY A 273 -29.88 8.53 -7.65
N SER A 274 -30.94 7.68 -7.58
CA SER A 274 -31.93 7.72 -6.52
C SER A 274 -31.36 7.43 -5.11
N LYS A 275 -32.00 7.97 -4.07
CA LYS A 275 -31.70 7.69 -2.66
C LYS A 275 -31.77 6.19 -2.36
N ASN A 276 -32.76 5.48 -2.94
CA ASN A 276 -32.96 4.04 -2.76
C ASN A 276 -31.83 3.21 -3.39
N ARG A 277 -31.31 3.62 -4.57
CA ARG A 277 -30.15 2.97 -5.17
C ARG A 277 -28.89 3.16 -4.30
N LYS A 278 -28.68 4.37 -3.76
CA LYS A 278 -27.57 4.65 -2.83
C LYS A 278 -27.64 3.78 -1.57
N LYS A 279 -28.85 3.60 -0.98
CA LYS A 279 -29.08 2.69 0.16
C LYS A 279 -28.73 1.23 -0.20
N ALA A 280 -29.21 0.73 -1.35
CA ALA A 280 -28.94 -0.63 -1.81
C ALA A 280 -27.44 -0.85 -2.10
N ALA A 281 -26.75 0.10 -2.72
CA ALA A 281 -25.31 0.06 -2.96
C ALA A 281 -24.50 0.02 -1.66
N LYS A 282 -24.92 0.77 -0.62
CA LYS A 282 -24.31 0.72 0.71
C LYS A 282 -24.37 -0.69 1.33
N ILE A 283 -25.47 -1.42 1.10
CA ILE A 283 -25.61 -2.82 1.57
C ILE A 283 -24.61 -3.75 0.87
N VAL A 284 -24.40 -3.55 -0.45
CA VAL A 284 -23.36 -4.29 -1.21
C VAL A 284 -21.96 -3.97 -0.65
N GLY A 285 -21.66 -2.69 -0.48
CA GLY A 285 -20.38 -2.25 0.11
C GLY A 285 -20.14 -2.81 1.51
N SER A 286 -21.19 -2.86 2.35
CA SER A 286 -21.10 -3.46 3.69
C SER A 286 -20.82 -4.96 3.65
N LEU A 287 -21.34 -5.70 2.64
CA LEU A 287 -21.02 -7.11 2.45
C LEU A 287 -19.53 -7.32 2.15
N HIS A 288 -18.97 -6.55 1.23
CA HIS A 288 -17.54 -6.58 0.92
C HIS A 288 -16.69 -6.19 2.13
N GLN A 289 -17.10 -5.16 2.88
CA GLN A 289 -16.38 -4.74 4.09
C GLN A 289 -16.35 -5.84 5.16
N LYS A 290 -17.48 -6.58 5.35
CA LYS A 290 -17.53 -7.71 6.28
C LYS A 290 -16.56 -8.82 5.86
N ALA A 291 -16.49 -9.17 4.56
CA ALA A 291 -15.56 -10.17 4.05
C ALA A 291 -14.10 -9.73 4.27
N THR A 292 -13.78 -8.47 3.99
CA THR A 292 -12.45 -7.90 4.21
C THR A 292 -12.05 -7.94 5.69
N ASN A 293 -12.95 -7.54 6.59
CA ASN A 293 -12.65 -7.54 8.03
C ASN A 293 -12.43 -8.97 8.57
N LYS A 294 -13.24 -9.95 8.11
CA LYS A 294 -13.06 -11.36 8.49
C LYS A 294 -11.73 -11.91 7.99
N ARG A 295 -11.36 -11.60 6.75
CA ARG A 295 -10.07 -12.00 6.16
C ARG A 295 -8.91 -11.40 6.94
N ASP A 296 -8.99 -10.12 7.24
CA ASP A 296 -7.96 -9.41 7.98
C ASP A 296 -7.74 -10.01 9.39
N ALA A 297 -8.81 -10.27 10.11
CA ALA A 297 -8.74 -10.92 11.42
C ALA A 297 -8.17 -12.34 11.34
N TYR A 298 -8.59 -13.12 10.35
CA TYR A 298 -8.08 -14.47 10.16
C TYR A 298 -6.58 -14.49 9.81
N GLN A 299 -6.14 -13.59 8.95
CA GLN A 299 -4.73 -13.45 8.61
C GLN A 299 -3.86 -13.07 9.81
N TRP A 300 -4.36 -12.21 10.70
CA TRP A 300 -3.66 -11.92 11.97
C TRP A 300 -3.53 -13.17 12.84
N LYS A 301 -4.59 -14.00 12.93
CA LYS A 301 -4.53 -15.27 13.65
C LYS A 301 -3.48 -16.20 13.04
N VAL A 302 -3.47 -16.35 11.70
CA VAL A 302 -2.50 -17.20 10.98
C VAL A 302 -1.08 -16.67 11.15
N ALA A 303 -0.85 -15.37 10.96
CA ALA A 303 0.46 -14.78 11.13
C ALA A 303 0.99 -14.96 12.56
N ASN A 304 0.13 -14.81 13.57
CA ASN A 304 0.51 -15.07 14.96
C ASN A 304 0.82 -16.55 15.20
N GLN A 305 0.02 -17.47 14.66
CA GLN A 305 0.26 -18.92 14.76
C GLN A 305 1.61 -19.34 14.15
N ILE A 306 2.05 -18.67 13.08
CA ILE A 306 3.37 -18.91 12.46
C ILE A 306 4.47 -18.27 13.31
N ALA A 307 4.31 -17.00 13.67
CA ALA A 307 5.33 -16.24 14.37
C ALA A 307 5.58 -16.73 15.82
N SER A 308 4.55 -17.23 16.53
CA SER A 308 4.68 -17.71 17.92
C SER A 308 5.39 -19.05 18.05
N ARG A 309 5.77 -19.73 16.97
CA ARG A 309 6.53 -20.99 17.01
C ARG A 309 7.95 -20.77 17.54
N ASN A 310 8.53 -21.80 18.11
CA ASN A 310 9.94 -21.79 18.56
C ASN A 310 10.88 -21.94 17.37
N ILE A 311 11.10 -20.82 16.64
CA ILE A 311 11.90 -20.70 15.43
C ILE A 311 12.71 -19.41 15.47
N ASP A 312 13.81 -19.36 14.75
CA ASP A 312 14.66 -18.18 14.61
C ASP A 312 14.31 -17.38 13.35
N ALA A 313 13.94 -18.10 12.27
CA ALA A 313 13.60 -17.45 11.00
C ALA A 313 12.38 -18.08 10.30
N ILE A 314 11.73 -17.27 9.47
CA ILE A 314 10.57 -17.64 8.63
C ILE A 314 10.97 -17.44 7.17
N ALA A 315 10.97 -18.49 6.38
CA ALA A 315 11.24 -18.43 4.95
C ALA A 315 9.94 -18.30 4.17
N LEU A 316 9.86 -17.31 3.29
CA LEU A 316 8.73 -17.00 2.42
C LEU A 316 9.20 -16.89 0.96
N GLU A 317 8.34 -17.20 0.01
CA GLU A 317 8.61 -16.92 -1.39
C GLU A 317 8.51 -15.42 -1.70
N ASP A 318 9.43 -14.89 -2.50
CA ASP A 318 9.34 -13.53 -3.05
C ASP A 318 8.39 -13.48 -4.26
N LEU A 319 7.10 -13.55 -3.97
CA LEU A 319 6.05 -13.63 -4.99
C LEU A 319 5.81 -12.28 -5.67
N ASN A 320 5.99 -12.21 -6.99
CA ASN A 320 5.55 -11.06 -7.79
C ASN A 320 4.02 -11.10 -8.02
N ILE A 321 3.26 -10.82 -6.95
CA ILE A 321 1.78 -10.84 -6.98
C ILE A 321 1.23 -9.92 -8.07
N SER A 322 1.82 -8.75 -8.30
CA SER A 322 1.39 -7.80 -9.33
C SER A 322 1.51 -8.39 -10.74
N GLY A 323 2.57 -9.13 -11.01
CA GLY A 323 2.75 -9.88 -12.25
C GLY A 323 1.76 -11.03 -12.40
N MET A 324 1.53 -11.77 -11.30
CA MET A 324 0.60 -12.91 -11.29
C MET A 324 -0.84 -12.50 -11.61
N ILE A 325 -1.30 -11.32 -11.20
CA ILE A 325 -2.68 -10.84 -11.42
C ILE A 325 -2.86 -10.02 -12.70
N ARG A 326 -1.81 -9.81 -13.51
CA ARG A 326 -1.93 -9.11 -14.79
C ARG A 326 -2.96 -9.80 -15.68
N ARG A 327 -3.67 -9.00 -16.49
CA ARG A 327 -4.58 -9.51 -17.52
C ARG A 327 -3.78 -10.22 -18.63
N CYS A 328 -4.41 -11.17 -19.30
CA CYS A 328 -3.84 -11.75 -20.51
C CYS A 328 -3.64 -10.65 -21.57
N LYS A 329 -2.60 -10.79 -22.39
CA LYS A 329 -2.41 -9.90 -23.57
C LYS A 329 -3.61 -10.12 -24.52
N VAL A 330 -4.01 -9.07 -25.17
CA VAL A 330 -5.01 -9.14 -26.25
C VAL A 330 -4.42 -9.96 -27.40
N LYS A 331 -5.20 -10.86 -27.94
CA LYS A 331 -4.87 -11.60 -29.16
C LYS A 331 -5.86 -11.17 -30.25
N VAL A 332 -5.35 -10.82 -31.41
CA VAL A 332 -6.14 -10.46 -32.59
C VAL A 332 -5.73 -11.37 -33.74
N ASP A 333 -6.64 -11.64 -34.68
CA ASP A 333 -6.35 -12.29 -35.94
C ASP A 333 -5.84 -11.27 -36.98
N GLU A 334 -5.52 -11.74 -38.18
CA GLU A 334 -5.06 -10.91 -39.30
C GLU A 334 -6.10 -9.84 -39.74
N LYS A 335 -7.37 -10.06 -39.41
CA LYS A 335 -8.50 -9.14 -39.68
C LYS A 335 -8.84 -8.27 -38.46
N ASN A 336 -7.91 -8.09 -37.49
CA ASN A 336 -8.08 -7.32 -36.25
C ASN A 336 -9.27 -7.76 -35.35
N ARG A 337 -9.76 -9.00 -35.49
CA ARG A 337 -10.82 -9.53 -34.62
C ARG A 337 -10.24 -10.16 -33.37
N PHE A 338 -10.90 -9.95 -32.22
CA PHE A 338 -10.42 -10.46 -30.93
C PHE A 338 -10.54 -11.98 -30.80
N LEU A 339 -9.43 -12.63 -30.54
CA LEU A 339 -9.35 -14.07 -30.29
C LEU A 339 -9.48 -14.42 -28.81
N LYS A 340 -9.93 -15.66 -28.53
CA LYS A 340 -9.97 -16.18 -27.14
C LYS A 340 -8.54 -16.31 -26.59
N ASN A 341 -8.25 -15.62 -25.47
CA ASN A 341 -6.92 -15.53 -24.86
C ASN A 341 -6.84 -16.10 -23.43
N GLY A 342 -7.83 -16.86 -22.98
CA GLY A 342 -7.87 -17.46 -21.64
C GLY A 342 -8.21 -16.47 -20.50
N GLN A 343 -8.59 -15.23 -20.82
CA GLN A 343 -8.90 -14.18 -19.81
C GLN A 343 -9.99 -14.60 -18.81
N SER A 344 -10.96 -15.42 -19.19
CA SER A 344 -12.02 -15.91 -18.28
C SER A 344 -11.45 -16.78 -17.15
N ARG A 345 -10.57 -17.73 -17.49
CA ARG A 345 -9.84 -18.55 -16.50
C ARG A 345 -8.96 -17.69 -15.62
N LYS A 346 -8.19 -16.78 -16.22
CA LYS A 346 -7.30 -15.84 -15.52
C LYS A 346 -8.07 -14.94 -14.53
N LYS A 347 -9.26 -14.48 -14.91
CA LYS A 347 -10.15 -13.68 -14.04
C LYS A 347 -10.59 -14.47 -12.81
N GLY A 348 -10.85 -15.78 -12.96
CA GLY A 348 -11.17 -16.67 -11.84
C GLY A 348 -10.00 -16.80 -10.86
N LEU A 349 -8.81 -17.10 -11.39
CA LEU A 349 -7.57 -17.20 -10.63
C LEU A 349 -7.24 -15.90 -9.91
N ASN A 350 -7.30 -14.76 -10.61
CA ASN A 350 -7.04 -13.45 -10.02
C ASN A 350 -7.97 -13.16 -8.84
N ARG A 351 -9.26 -13.51 -8.93
CA ARG A 351 -10.20 -13.35 -7.81
C ARG A 351 -9.80 -14.21 -6.60
N ALA A 352 -9.31 -15.43 -6.82
CA ALA A 352 -8.84 -16.28 -5.74
C ALA A 352 -7.57 -15.73 -5.08
N ILE A 353 -6.59 -15.25 -5.87
CA ILE A 353 -5.38 -14.58 -5.36
C ILE A 353 -5.74 -13.34 -4.54
N TYR A 354 -6.64 -12.49 -5.03
CA TYR A 354 -7.12 -11.32 -4.28
C TYR A 354 -7.83 -11.70 -2.98
N ASP A 355 -8.57 -12.81 -2.98
CA ASP A 355 -9.27 -13.28 -1.78
C ASP A 355 -8.32 -13.89 -0.77
N SER A 356 -7.28 -14.61 -1.19
CA SER A 356 -6.21 -15.10 -0.32
C SER A 356 -5.37 -13.96 0.25
N SER A 357 -5.18 -12.87 -0.54
CA SER A 357 -4.51 -11.62 -0.12
C SER A 357 -3.12 -11.87 0.47
N TRP A 358 -2.30 -12.67 -0.21
CA TRP A 358 -0.97 -13.10 0.24
C TRP A 358 -0.06 -11.96 0.68
N GLY A 359 -0.01 -10.86 -0.09
CA GLY A 359 0.81 -9.69 0.27
C GLY A 359 0.47 -9.09 1.65
N ASN A 360 -0.83 -9.06 2.03
CA ASN A 360 -1.21 -8.62 3.38
C ASN A 360 -0.83 -9.64 4.45
N LEU A 361 -0.89 -10.93 4.14
CA LEU A 361 -0.47 -11.98 5.06
C LEU A 361 1.05 -11.91 5.29
N THR A 362 1.84 -11.79 4.23
CA THR A 362 3.30 -11.60 4.29
C THR A 362 3.67 -10.42 5.17
N LEU A 363 3.07 -9.24 4.95
CA LEU A 363 3.32 -8.05 5.77
C LEU A 363 2.99 -8.26 7.26
N LYS A 364 1.95 -9.04 7.58
CA LYS A 364 1.60 -9.38 8.97
C LYS A 364 2.60 -10.35 9.59
N ILE A 365 3.08 -11.33 8.82
CA ILE A 365 4.13 -12.26 9.26
C ILE A 365 5.43 -11.48 9.51
N GLU A 366 5.85 -10.63 8.58
CA GLU A 366 7.04 -9.77 8.73
C GLU A 366 6.94 -8.88 9.97
N TYR A 367 5.78 -8.27 10.20
CA TYR A 367 5.55 -7.43 11.37
C TYR A 367 5.66 -8.21 12.69
N LEU A 368 5.01 -9.38 12.78
CA LEU A 368 5.03 -10.19 14.00
C LEU A 368 6.39 -10.86 14.22
N ALA A 369 7.07 -11.27 13.17
CA ALA A 369 8.44 -11.78 13.23
C ALA A 369 9.39 -10.72 13.79
N ALA A 370 9.37 -9.50 13.23
CA ALA A 370 10.15 -8.37 13.71
C ALA A 370 9.88 -8.04 15.18
N LYS A 371 8.60 -8.08 15.60
CA LYS A 371 8.21 -7.87 17.00
C LYS A 371 8.80 -8.92 17.95
N GLN A 372 9.01 -10.14 17.47
CA GLN A 372 9.55 -11.26 18.27
C GLN A 372 11.06 -11.49 18.06
N GLY A 373 11.75 -10.56 17.38
CA GLY A 373 13.20 -10.68 17.11
C GLY A 373 13.56 -11.76 16.09
N LYS A 374 12.59 -12.22 15.27
CA LYS A 374 12.77 -13.25 14.24
C LYS A 374 13.06 -12.65 12.90
N ILE A 375 13.80 -13.36 12.07
CA ILE A 375 14.15 -12.95 10.71
C ILE A 375 13.12 -13.48 9.71
N VAL A 376 12.80 -12.69 8.68
CA VAL A 376 12.06 -13.18 7.51
C VAL A 376 12.97 -13.19 6.31
N ILE A 377 13.16 -14.38 5.75
CA ILE A 377 14.01 -14.63 4.58
C ILE A 377 13.11 -14.82 3.37
N LYS A 378 13.32 -14.03 2.31
CA LYS A 378 12.61 -14.16 1.04
C LYS A 378 13.45 -14.96 0.06
N VAL A 379 12.90 -16.06 -0.44
CA VAL A 379 13.58 -16.94 -1.40
C VAL A 379 12.98 -16.84 -2.80
N ASN A 380 13.76 -17.17 -3.82
CA ASN A 380 13.32 -17.18 -5.20
C ASN A 380 12.23 -18.27 -5.38
N PRO A 381 11.02 -17.92 -5.89
CA PRO A 381 9.91 -18.86 -6.05
C PRO A 381 10.06 -19.79 -7.27
N LYS A 382 11.05 -19.57 -8.16
CA LYS A 382 11.18 -20.39 -9.37
C LYS A 382 11.35 -21.88 -9.03
N TYR A 383 10.52 -22.70 -9.64
CA TYR A 383 10.58 -24.17 -9.57
C TYR A 383 10.46 -24.78 -8.16
N SER A 384 10.14 -24.03 -7.11
CA SER A 384 10.01 -24.52 -5.73
C SER A 384 9.10 -25.76 -5.60
N SER A 385 8.06 -25.86 -6.45
CA SER A 385 7.12 -26.97 -6.49
C SER A 385 7.45 -28.07 -7.53
N GLN A 386 8.52 -27.91 -8.31
CA GLN A 386 8.94 -28.83 -9.39
C GLN A 386 10.32 -29.45 -9.13
N GLU A 387 11.08 -28.89 -8.20
CA GLU A 387 12.42 -29.34 -7.81
C GLU A 387 12.35 -30.53 -6.84
N CYS A 388 13.06 -31.59 -7.15
CA CYS A 388 13.23 -32.72 -6.24
C CYS A 388 14.19 -32.38 -5.12
N ARG A 389 13.79 -32.56 -3.87
CA ARG A 389 14.65 -32.30 -2.70
C ARG A 389 15.81 -33.28 -2.55
N LYS A 390 15.68 -34.50 -3.06
CA LYS A 390 16.75 -35.51 -2.99
C LYS A 390 17.83 -35.31 -4.05
N CYS A 391 17.44 -35.26 -5.33
CA CYS A 391 18.38 -35.22 -6.44
C CYS A 391 18.47 -33.86 -7.15
N LYS A 392 17.75 -32.84 -6.67
CA LYS A 392 17.68 -31.49 -7.23
C LYS A 392 17.16 -31.41 -8.68
N HIS A 393 16.72 -32.54 -9.26
CA HIS A 393 16.13 -32.56 -10.60
C HIS A 393 14.89 -31.73 -10.69
N ILE A 394 14.82 -30.84 -11.69
CA ILE A 394 13.70 -29.93 -11.93
C ILE A 394 12.97 -30.40 -13.20
N ASP A 395 11.74 -30.87 -13.04
CA ASP A 395 10.88 -31.21 -14.16
C ASP A 395 9.42 -30.83 -13.82
N LYS A 396 8.70 -30.38 -14.84
CA LYS A 396 7.27 -30.03 -14.72
C LYS A 396 6.41 -31.26 -14.43
N SER A 397 6.77 -32.41 -14.94
CA SER A 397 6.10 -33.69 -14.77
C SER A 397 6.27 -34.27 -13.36
N ASN A 398 7.24 -33.79 -12.59
CA ASN A 398 7.42 -34.19 -11.18
C ASN A 398 6.16 -33.91 -10.33
N ARG A 399 5.30 -32.96 -10.77
CA ARG A 399 4.11 -32.54 -10.01
C ARG A 399 2.81 -32.84 -10.77
N ASP A 400 1.96 -33.67 -10.16
CA ASP A 400 0.53 -33.78 -10.53
C ASP A 400 -0.34 -33.35 -9.35
N LYS A 401 -0.91 -32.11 -9.44
CA LYS A 401 -1.76 -31.49 -8.40
C LYS A 401 -1.08 -31.47 -7.01
N GLU A 402 -1.54 -32.34 -6.10
CA GLU A 402 -1.02 -32.47 -4.73
C GLU A 402 0.05 -33.54 -4.58
N LYS A 403 0.25 -34.36 -5.63
CA LYS A 403 1.25 -35.44 -5.65
C LYS A 403 2.55 -34.93 -6.28
N PHE A 404 3.67 -35.30 -5.68
CA PHE A 404 5.01 -35.10 -6.22
C PHE A 404 5.69 -36.47 -6.37
N ILE A 405 6.15 -36.75 -7.56
CA ILE A 405 6.93 -37.97 -7.89
C ILE A 405 8.07 -37.55 -8.81
N CYS A 406 9.30 -37.67 -8.32
CA CYS A 406 10.46 -37.32 -9.13
C CYS A 406 10.64 -38.30 -10.27
N THR A 407 10.73 -37.79 -11.50
CA THR A 407 10.95 -38.62 -12.71
C THR A 407 12.34 -39.21 -12.76
N GLN A 408 13.34 -38.61 -12.07
CA GLN A 408 14.70 -39.12 -12.08
C GLN A 408 14.98 -40.11 -10.95
N CYS A 409 14.62 -39.84 -9.70
CA CYS A 409 14.99 -40.65 -8.54
C CYS A 409 13.79 -41.34 -7.85
N GLY A 410 12.58 -41.22 -8.37
CA GLY A 410 11.38 -41.84 -7.81
C GLY A 410 10.91 -41.27 -6.45
N HIS A 411 11.54 -40.25 -5.92
CA HIS A 411 11.16 -39.64 -4.63
C HIS A 411 9.68 -39.20 -4.66
N ARG A 412 8.90 -39.64 -3.66
CA ARG A 412 7.47 -39.30 -3.53
C ARG A 412 7.23 -38.41 -2.32
N SER A 413 6.37 -37.38 -2.48
CA SER A 413 5.95 -36.50 -1.38
C SER A 413 4.65 -35.76 -1.73
N HIS A 414 4.07 -35.06 -0.74
CA HIS A 414 3.00 -34.08 -0.99
C HIS A 414 3.62 -32.83 -1.62
N ALA A 415 3.13 -32.41 -2.79
CA ALA A 415 3.73 -31.34 -3.59
C ALA A 415 3.87 -30.01 -2.81
N ASP A 416 2.81 -29.55 -2.13
CA ASP A 416 2.80 -28.27 -1.43
C ASP A 416 3.63 -28.30 -0.14
N ILE A 417 3.64 -29.44 0.59
CA ILE A 417 4.54 -29.62 1.75
C ILE A 417 5.98 -29.73 1.28
N GLY A 418 6.20 -30.42 0.15
CA GLY A 418 7.50 -30.49 -0.52
C GLY A 418 8.02 -29.10 -0.87
N ALA A 419 7.16 -28.25 -1.48
CA ALA A 419 7.48 -26.86 -1.79
C ALA A 419 7.88 -26.06 -0.54
N ALA A 420 7.10 -26.16 0.54
CA ALA A 420 7.42 -25.49 1.80
C ALA A 420 8.78 -25.94 2.38
N LYS A 421 9.12 -27.22 2.25
CA LYS A 421 10.44 -27.76 2.65
C LYS A 421 11.56 -27.25 1.73
N THR A 422 11.33 -27.16 0.41
CA THR A 422 12.29 -26.56 -0.55
C THR A 422 12.54 -25.09 -0.25
N ILE A 423 11.50 -24.32 0.11
CA ILE A 423 11.60 -22.94 0.54
C ILE A 423 12.49 -22.81 1.80
N ARG A 424 12.31 -23.69 2.78
CA ARG A 424 13.15 -23.74 3.98
C ARG A 424 14.59 -24.04 3.63
N ASP A 425 14.83 -25.06 2.80
CA ASP A 425 16.18 -25.54 2.45
C ASP A 425 16.96 -24.44 1.69
N ARG A 426 16.31 -23.75 0.74
CA ARG A 426 16.88 -22.58 0.05
C ARG A 426 17.23 -21.43 1.02
N ALA A 427 16.37 -21.17 2.01
CA ALA A 427 16.66 -20.15 3.03
C ALA A 427 17.85 -20.58 3.90
N SER A 428 17.97 -21.86 4.24
CA SER A 428 19.13 -22.39 4.98
C SER A 428 20.42 -22.29 4.17
N GLU A 429 20.38 -22.51 2.87
CA GLU A 429 21.52 -22.32 1.94
C GLU A 429 21.94 -20.84 1.89
N MET A 430 20.98 -19.88 1.83
CA MET A 430 21.28 -18.45 1.88
C MET A 430 21.95 -18.04 3.18
N VAL A 431 21.45 -18.51 4.33
CA VAL A 431 22.05 -18.22 5.64
C VAL A 431 23.49 -18.75 5.72
N ARG A 432 23.75 -19.94 5.22
CA ARG A 432 25.12 -20.51 5.19
C ARG A 432 26.06 -19.73 4.27
N ALA A 433 25.58 -19.31 3.10
CA ALA A 433 26.38 -18.52 2.15
C ALA A 433 26.75 -17.15 2.73
N ASP A 434 25.81 -16.45 3.38
CA ASP A 434 26.09 -15.16 4.03
C ASP A 434 27.03 -15.30 5.24
N CYS A 435 27.09 -16.46 5.89
CA CYS A 435 28.04 -16.77 6.95
C CYS A 435 29.44 -17.07 6.43
N ALA A 436 29.56 -17.58 5.19
CA ALA A 436 30.85 -17.91 4.57
C ALA A 436 31.63 -16.70 4.02
N GLU A 437 30.95 -15.57 3.75
CA GLU A 437 31.52 -14.31 3.25
C GLU A 437 31.33 -13.13 4.24
N PRO A 438 32.09 -12.98 5.31
CA PRO A 438 31.82 -11.94 6.32
C PRO A 438 32.18 -10.50 5.95
N SER A 439 32.84 -10.23 4.82
CA SER A 439 33.56 -8.95 4.66
C SER A 439 33.14 -7.99 3.54
N ALA A 440 32.16 -8.29 2.68
CA ALA A 440 31.91 -7.43 1.51
C ALA A 440 30.53 -6.79 1.36
N ARG A 441 29.52 -7.06 2.20
CA ARG A 441 28.13 -6.67 1.88
C ARG A 441 27.34 -5.86 2.92
N HIS A 442 27.98 -5.23 3.86
CA HIS A 442 27.27 -4.39 4.86
C HIS A 442 26.73 -3.04 4.35
N SER A 443 26.94 -2.70 3.08
CA SER A 443 26.49 -1.41 2.51
C SER A 443 25.30 -1.47 1.55
N ASN A 444 24.68 -2.63 1.29
CA ASN A 444 23.66 -2.78 0.24
C ASN A 444 22.27 -3.26 0.68
N ALA A 445 21.90 -3.16 1.95
CA ALA A 445 20.58 -3.59 2.44
C ALA A 445 19.40 -2.67 2.02
N GLN A 446 19.57 -1.71 1.12
CA GLN A 446 18.51 -0.81 0.62
C GLN A 446 18.65 -0.39 -0.85
N LYS A 447 19.22 -1.19 -1.72
CA LYS A 447 19.15 -0.89 -3.16
C LYS A 447 18.25 -1.92 -3.86
N VAL A 448 17.00 -1.53 -4.05
CA VAL A 448 16.11 -2.09 -5.08
C VAL A 448 16.82 -1.91 -6.43
N SER A 449 17.16 -3.02 -7.10
CA SER A 449 17.79 -3.02 -8.41
C SER A 449 17.00 -2.18 -9.42
N PRO A 450 17.65 -1.32 -10.24
CA PRO A 450 16.98 -0.63 -11.33
C PRO A 450 16.63 -1.65 -12.41
N ARG A 451 15.34 -1.77 -12.71
CA ARG A 451 14.84 -2.50 -13.87
C ARG A 451 15.47 -1.91 -15.14
N SER A 452 16.08 -2.80 -15.92
CA SER A 452 16.54 -2.54 -17.28
C SER A 452 15.59 -1.62 -18.06
N GLN A 453 16.13 -0.57 -18.61
CA GLN A 453 15.47 0.33 -19.54
C GLN A 453 15.06 -0.46 -20.78
N SER A 454 13.78 -0.76 -20.93
CA SER A 454 13.21 -1.11 -22.22
C SER A 454 12.88 0.18 -22.98
N LYS A 455 13.36 0.23 -24.19
CA LYS A 455 13.28 1.27 -25.22
C LYS A 455 12.02 2.14 -25.12
N ARG A 456 12.22 3.46 -25.19
CA ARG A 456 11.19 4.47 -25.42
C ARG A 456 10.44 4.13 -26.70
N GLY A 457 9.14 3.82 -26.59
CA GLY A 457 8.20 3.93 -27.69
C GLY A 457 7.73 5.38 -27.77
N GLU A 458 7.75 5.91 -28.97
CA GLU A 458 7.34 7.26 -29.33
C GLU A 458 5.95 7.59 -28.80
N ALA A 459 5.81 8.76 -28.24
CA ALA A 459 4.54 9.32 -27.79
C ALA A 459 3.71 9.67 -29.02
N ARG A 460 2.59 8.97 -29.22
CA ARG A 460 1.53 9.43 -30.13
C ARG A 460 0.74 10.52 -29.41
N GLU A 461 0.63 11.66 -30.08
CA GLU A 461 -0.24 12.76 -29.71
C GLU A 461 -1.72 12.29 -29.58
N PRO A 462 -2.49 12.84 -28.64
CA PRO A 462 -3.92 12.58 -28.59
C PRO A 462 -4.63 13.46 -29.62
N GLU A 463 -5.26 12.85 -30.61
CA GLU A 463 -6.21 13.50 -31.49
C GLU A 463 -7.34 14.13 -30.67
N ASN A 464 -7.59 15.40 -30.92
CA ASN A 464 -8.75 16.15 -30.50
C ASN A 464 -10.00 15.54 -31.14
N SER A 465 -10.88 14.98 -30.36
CA SER A 465 -12.30 14.83 -30.72
C SER A 465 -13.12 15.71 -29.81
N GLY A 466 -13.64 16.79 -30.39
CA GLY A 466 -14.63 17.64 -29.78
C GLY A 466 -15.98 16.89 -29.54
N TYR A 467 -16.64 17.30 -28.58
CA TYR A 467 -18.01 17.50 -28.07
C TYR A 467 -18.07 17.26 -26.57
#